data_d7a01c3258f7bb8926aa6f6b5f2090dd
#
_entry.id   d7a01c3258f7bb8926aa6f6b5f2090dd
#
_cell.length_a   1.000
_cell.length_b   1.000
_cell.length_c   1.000
_cell.angle_alpha   90.00
_cell.angle_beta   90.00
_cell.angle_gamma   90.00
#
_symmetry.space_group_name_H-M   'P 1'
#
loop_
_entity.id
_entity.type
_entity.pdbx_description
1 polymer ?
#
loop_
_entity_poly.entity_id
_entity_poly.type
_entity_poly.pdbx_seq_one_letter_code
_entity_poly.pdbx_strand_id
1 'polypeptide(L)'
;RQMGHTATLYVPDRLTEGYGPNPKAMPELAAAHSLIVCVDCGTVSHDAIAAVNGTDVIVLDNHLGGETLPPALAVVNPNRQDESGDLGHLCAAGVVFLMLVELGRQQREAGSKGPDLISMLDLVALATVADVAPLIGINRALVRQGLKVMARRDRPGLVALADIAKMDSAPNTYHL
;
A
#
# COMPACT_ATOMS: atom_id res chain seq x y z
N ARG A 1 -9.60 -6.10 8.23
CA ARG A 1 -10.96 -6.58 8.56
C ARG A 1 -11.19 -8.02 8.08
N GLN A 2 -10.81 -8.39 6.84
CA GLN A 2 -10.97 -9.78 6.35
C GLN A 2 -10.19 -10.82 7.18
N MET A 3 -9.13 -10.40 7.86
CA MET A 3 -8.33 -11.24 8.77
C MET A 3 -8.76 -11.13 10.24
N GLY A 4 -9.93 -10.52 10.53
CA GLY A 4 -10.46 -10.39 11.89
C GLY A 4 -9.87 -9.24 12.72
N HIS A 5 -8.95 -8.45 12.17
CA HIS A 5 -8.35 -7.32 12.89
C HIS A 5 -9.13 -6.03 12.71
N THR A 6 -9.15 -5.20 13.74
CA THR A 6 -9.63 -3.82 13.68
C THR A 6 -8.49 -2.92 13.22
N ALA A 7 -8.76 -2.04 12.28
CA ALA A 7 -7.80 -1.05 11.80
C ALA A 7 -8.46 0.32 11.71
N THR A 8 -7.73 1.33 12.18
CA THR A 8 -8.06 2.75 12.01
C THR A 8 -7.28 3.29 10.82
N LEU A 9 -7.97 3.95 9.89
CA LEU A 9 -7.33 4.66 8.81
C LEU A 9 -7.03 6.09 9.28
N TYR A 10 -5.77 6.49 9.19
CA TYR A 10 -5.31 7.85 9.39
C TYR A 10 -4.73 8.38 8.08
N VAL A 11 -5.25 9.51 7.63
CA VAL A 11 -4.74 10.25 6.47
C VAL A 11 -4.43 11.66 6.94
N PRO A 12 -3.14 12.08 6.92
CA PRO A 12 -2.77 13.42 7.37
C PRO A 12 -3.39 14.50 6.45
N ASP A 13 -3.79 15.63 7.05
CA ASP A 13 -4.20 16.80 6.28
C ASP A 13 -2.96 17.44 5.63
N ARG A 14 -2.95 17.44 4.30
CA ARG A 14 -1.77 17.90 3.53
C ARG A 14 -1.41 19.35 3.79
N LEU A 15 -2.38 20.20 4.10
CA LEU A 15 -2.16 21.64 4.31
C LEU A 15 -1.64 21.94 5.71
N THR A 16 -2.09 21.21 6.73
CA THR A 16 -1.78 21.48 8.14
C THR A 16 -0.73 20.53 8.72
N GLU A 17 -0.65 19.28 8.21
CA GLU A 17 0.23 18.23 8.71
C GLU A 17 1.33 17.83 7.73
N GLY A 18 1.18 18.15 6.45
CA GLY A 18 2.12 17.79 5.40
C GLY A 18 1.89 16.41 4.80
N TYR A 19 2.93 15.84 4.19
CA TYR A 19 2.92 14.52 3.57
C TYR A 19 3.54 13.48 4.50
N GLY A 20 2.86 12.33 4.62
CA GLY A 20 3.37 11.18 5.38
C GLY A 20 3.26 11.33 6.90
N PRO A 21 3.98 10.50 7.67
CA PRO A 21 3.94 10.53 9.11
C PRO A 21 4.59 11.82 9.65
N ASN A 22 3.99 12.40 10.69
CA ASN A 22 4.53 13.59 11.33
C ASN A 22 4.78 13.38 12.84
N PRO A 23 5.77 14.07 13.44
CA PRO A 23 6.17 13.85 14.83
C PRO A 23 5.10 14.19 15.88
N LYS A 24 4.06 14.93 15.52
CA LYS A 24 2.95 15.27 16.43
C LYS A 24 1.89 14.17 16.47
N ALA A 25 1.46 13.69 15.29
CA ALA A 25 0.41 12.67 15.21
C ALA A 25 0.89 11.27 15.60
N MET A 26 2.14 10.93 15.30
CA MET A 26 2.65 9.57 15.52
C MET A 26 2.61 9.12 16.99
N PRO A 27 2.95 9.94 18.01
CA PRO A 27 2.79 9.55 19.42
C PRO A 27 1.34 9.34 19.83
N GLU A 28 0.40 10.13 19.31
CA GLU A 28 -1.04 9.98 19.60
C GLU A 28 -1.58 8.68 19.00
N LEU A 29 -1.17 8.34 17.78
CA LEU A 29 -1.51 7.06 17.14
C LEU A 29 -0.92 5.89 17.92
N ALA A 30 0.32 6.01 18.39
CA ALA A 30 0.99 4.99 19.20
C ALA A 30 0.28 4.72 20.53
N ALA A 31 -0.24 5.75 21.18
CA ALA A 31 -0.98 5.61 22.43
C ALA A 31 -2.30 4.82 22.26
N ALA A 32 -2.86 4.79 21.04
CA ALA A 32 -4.14 4.15 20.75
C ALA A 32 -4.01 2.78 20.04
N HIS A 33 -2.83 2.43 19.53
CA HIS A 33 -2.65 1.24 18.70
C HIS A 33 -1.37 0.48 19.08
N SER A 34 -1.40 -0.85 18.95
CA SER A 34 -0.25 -1.73 19.18
C SER A 34 0.67 -1.86 17.96
N LEU A 35 0.23 -1.40 16.80
CA LEU A 35 0.98 -1.43 15.54
C LEU A 35 0.56 -0.25 14.67
N ILE A 36 1.54 0.43 14.10
CA ILE A 36 1.34 1.45 13.06
C ILE A 36 1.93 0.92 11.75
N VAL A 37 1.17 1.02 10.66
CA VAL A 37 1.64 0.67 9.32
C VAL A 37 1.60 1.93 8.46
N CYS A 38 2.77 2.46 8.10
CA CYS A 38 2.90 3.55 7.14
C CYS A 38 2.86 2.96 5.73
N VAL A 39 1.99 3.49 4.87
CA VAL A 39 1.83 3.03 3.49
C VAL A 39 2.07 4.19 2.54
N ASP A 40 2.87 3.99 1.50
CA ASP A 40 3.24 5.01 0.51
C ASP A 40 3.98 6.22 1.11
N CYS A 41 4.62 6.01 2.23
CA CYS A 41 5.39 7.01 2.98
C CYS A 41 6.20 6.35 4.08
N GLY A 42 7.16 7.07 4.62
CA GLY A 42 7.83 6.69 5.87
C GLY A 42 9.30 6.32 5.72
N THR A 43 9.78 5.91 4.55
CA THR A 43 11.18 5.47 4.37
C THR A 43 12.21 6.51 4.80
N VAL A 44 11.89 7.80 4.67
CA VAL A 44 12.78 8.91 5.07
C VAL A 44 12.25 9.70 6.28
N SER A 45 11.22 9.21 6.96
CA SER A 45 10.55 9.91 8.06
C SER A 45 11.17 9.59 9.43
N HIS A 46 12.48 9.79 9.57
CA HIS A 46 13.25 9.42 10.77
C HIS A 46 12.67 10.01 12.06
N ASP A 47 12.47 11.32 12.11
CA ASP A 47 12.03 12.02 13.32
C ASP A 47 10.61 11.60 13.74
N ALA A 48 9.73 11.43 12.77
CA ALA A 48 8.35 11.03 13.03
C ALA A 48 8.26 9.61 13.59
N ILE A 49 9.07 8.69 13.05
CA ILE A 49 9.10 7.30 13.54
C ILE A 49 9.86 7.21 14.85
N ALA A 50 10.93 7.97 15.03
CA ALA A 50 11.66 8.04 16.30
C ALA A 50 10.83 8.61 17.46
N ALA A 51 9.81 9.42 17.17
CA ALA A 51 8.89 9.94 18.18
C ALA A 51 7.92 8.89 18.75
N VAL A 52 7.80 7.72 18.11
CA VAL A 52 6.95 6.63 18.58
C VAL A 52 7.64 5.86 19.70
N ASN A 53 6.94 5.66 20.82
CA ASN A 53 7.42 4.90 21.95
C ASN A 53 6.47 3.74 22.26
N GLY A 54 7.01 2.55 22.42
CA GLY A 54 6.27 1.37 22.90
C GLY A 54 5.28 0.76 21.91
N THR A 55 5.31 1.21 20.64
CA THR A 55 4.46 0.69 19.55
C THR A 55 5.33 0.38 18.34
N ASP A 56 5.11 -0.78 17.75
CA ASP A 56 5.82 -1.17 16.55
C ASP A 56 5.37 -0.36 15.34
N VAL A 57 6.34 0.02 14.49
CA VAL A 57 6.07 0.70 13.22
C VAL A 57 6.60 -0.15 12.06
N ILE A 58 5.76 -0.39 11.07
CA ILE A 58 6.13 -1.02 9.79
C ILE A 58 5.95 0.01 8.68
N VAL A 59 6.93 0.11 7.80
CA VAL A 59 6.91 0.98 6.62
C VAL A 59 6.76 0.11 5.37
N LEU A 60 5.74 0.38 4.54
CA LEU A 60 5.50 -0.23 3.23
C LEU A 60 5.50 0.87 2.19
N ASP A 61 6.62 1.09 1.54
CA ASP A 61 6.88 2.28 0.73
C ASP A 61 7.56 1.92 -0.60
N ASN A 62 7.62 2.88 -1.52
CA ASN A 62 8.32 2.74 -2.81
C ASN A 62 9.15 3.97 -3.17
N HIS A 63 9.16 5.00 -2.34
CA HIS A 63 9.99 6.18 -2.57
C HIS A 63 11.48 5.88 -2.39
N LEU A 64 12.33 6.67 -3.03
CA LEU A 64 13.79 6.51 -2.90
C LEU A 64 14.21 6.60 -1.43
N GLY A 65 14.94 5.59 -0.97
CA GLY A 65 15.48 5.54 0.38
C GLY A 65 16.73 6.41 0.55
N GLY A 66 16.93 6.94 1.76
CA GLY A 66 18.19 7.56 2.18
C GLY A 66 19.27 6.51 2.49
N GLU A 67 20.46 6.99 2.89
CA GLU A 67 21.59 6.14 3.32
C GLU A 67 21.26 5.32 4.58
N THR A 68 20.38 5.84 5.41
CA THR A 68 19.95 5.20 6.65
C THR A 68 18.44 4.99 6.67
N LEU A 69 17.99 3.96 7.38
CA LEU A 69 16.58 3.68 7.55
C LEU A 69 16.06 4.29 8.87
N PRO A 70 14.78 4.67 8.92
CA PRO A 70 14.15 5.13 10.16
C PRO A 70 14.08 3.98 11.18
N PRO A 71 13.96 4.28 12.49
CA PRO A 71 13.93 3.27 13.56
C PRO A 71 12.56 2.57 13.62
N ALA A 72 12.14 1.96 12.52
CA ALA A 72 10.95 1.14 12.42
C ALA A 72 11.28 -0.34 12.68
N LEU A 73 10.28 -1.14 13.09
CA LEU A 73 10.41 -2.59 13.21
C LEU A 73 10.81 -3.23 11.86
N ALA A 74 10.22 -2.74 10.77
CA ALA A 74 10.57 -3.16 9.42
C ALA A 74 10.31 -2.03 8.41
N VAL A 75 11.19 -1.94 7.41
CA VAL A 75 11.03 -1.06 6.24
C VAL A 75 11.07 -1.94 4.99
N VAL A 76 9.90 -2.15 4.39
CA VAL A 76 9.72 -2.90 3.14
C VAL A 76 9.61 -1.89 2.02
N ASN A 77 10.68 -1.73 1.27
CA ASN A 77 10.76 -0.79 0.17
C ASN A 77 11.80 -1.27 -0.85
N PRO A 78 11.43 -1.55 -2.11
CA PRO A 78 12.35 -2.03 -3.14
C PRO A 78 13.37 -0.97 -3.61
N ASN A 79 13.17 0.30 -3.25
CA ASN A 79 14.06 1.43 -3.59
C ASN A 79 14.98 1.84 -2.43
N ARG A 80 15.19 0.96 -1.45
CA ARG A 80 16.25 1.13 -0.44
C ARG A 80 17.62 0.98 -1.10
N GLN A 81 18.63 1.66 -0.57
CA GLN A 81 19.99 1.61 -1.13
C GLN A 81 20.69 0.26 -0.91
N ASP A 82 20.22 -0.55 0.04
CA ASP A 82 20.73 -1.90 0.34
C ASP A 82 19.95 -3.02 -0.37
N GLU A 83 18.99 -2.68 -1.25
CA GLU A 83 18.22 -3.64 -2.04
C GLU A 83 18.79 -3.81 -3.46
N SER A 84 18.44 -4.91 -4.14
CA SER A 84 18.85 -5.17 -5.53
C SER A 84 18.22 -4.21 -6.55
N GLY A 85 17.10 -3.59 -6.22
CA GLY A 85 16.33 -2.71 -7.10
C GLY A 85 15.47 -3.42 -8.15
N ASP A 86 15.43 -4.74 -8.17
CA ASP A 86 14.69 -5.53 -9.18
C ASP A 86 13.18 -5.18 -9.23
N LEU A 87 12.60 -4.81 -8.08
CA LEU A 87 11.19 -4.42 -7.92
C LEU A 87 10.99 -2.92 -7.73
N GLY A 88 12.01 -2.09 -7.97
CA GLY A 88 11.96 -0.64 -7.79
C GLY A 88 10.90 0.08 -8.65
N HIS A 89 10.32 -0.60 -9.61
CA HIS A 89 9.24 -0.10 -10.46
C HIS A 89 7.83 -0.29 -9.85
N LEU A 90 7.69 -0.92 -8.66
CA LEU A 90 6.40 -1.07 -7.99
C LEU A 90 5.93 0.25 -7.39
N CYS A 91 4.62 0.52 -7.46
CA CYS A 91 3.98 1.50 -6.59
C CYS A 91 3.75 0.90 -5.19
N ALA A 92 3.46 1.74 -4.19
CA ALA A 92 3.27 1.27 -2.81
C ALA A 92 2.14 0.23 -2.68
N ALA A 93 1.07 0.35 -3.46
CA ALA A 93 0.00 -0.67 -3.47
C ALA A 93 0.51 -2.04 -3.97
N GLY A 94 1.47 -2.06 -4.89
CA GLY A 94 2.15 -3.28 -5.34
C GLY A 94 2.99 -3.89 -4.21
N VAL A 95 3.75 -3.07 -3.47
CA VAL A 95 4.53 -3.51 -2.30
C VAL A 95 3.62 -4.11 -1.24
N VAL A 96 2.53 -3.41 -0.88
CA VAL A 96 1.52 -3.91 0.07
C VAL A 96 0.91 -5.23 -0.41
N PHE A 97 0.59 -5.34 -1.70
CA PHE A 97 0.02 -6.55 -2.26
C PHE A 97 0.96 -7.75 -2.11
N LEU A 98 2.26 -7.60 -2.42
CA LEU A 98 3.25 -8.67 -2.26
C LEU A 98 3.44 -9.06 -0.78
N MET A 99 3.47 -8.09 0.13
CA MET A 99 3.49 -8.37 1.57
C MET A 99 2.26 -9.18 2.00
N LEU A 100 1.07 -8.83 1.50
CA LEU A 100 -0.16 -9.57 1.80
C LEU A 100 -0.16 -10.99 1.19
N VAL A 101 0.46 -11.19 0.03
CA VAL A 101 0.65 -12.53 -0.58
C VAL A 101 1.47 -13.41 0.35
N GLU A 102 2.59 -12.89 0.86
CA GLU A 102 3.44 -13.63 1.80
C GLU A 102 2.73 -13.90 3.13
N LEU A 103 2.05 -12.90 3.69
CA LEU A 103 1.25 -13.07 4.91
C LEU A 103 0.16 -14.13 4.71
N GLY A 104 -0.53 -14.11 3.57
CA GLY A 104 -1.54 -15.12 3.24
C GLY A 104 -0.94 -16.52 3.04
N ARG A 105 0.32 -16.63 2.57
CA ARG A 105 1.04 -17.90 2.51
C ARG A 105 1.28 -18.44 3.91
N GLN A 106 1.83 -17.62 4.82
CA GLN A 106 2.10 -18.01 6.20
C GLN A 106 0.83 -18.39 6.96
N GLN A 107 -0.27 -17.65 6.77
CA GLN A 107 -1.55 -18.00 7.37
C GLN A 107 -2.08 -19.36 6.92
N ARG A 108 -1.94 -19.69 5.62
CA ARG A 108 -2.34 -21.02 5.09
C ARG A 108 -1.47 -22.14 5.67
N GLU A 109 -0.18 -21.91 5.82
CA GLU A 109 0.74 -22.88 6.47
C GLU A 109 0.40 -23.10 7.95
N ALA A 110 -0.12 -22.05 8.63
CA ALA A 110 -0.64 -22.16 9.99
C ALA A 110 -2.09 -22.68 10.07
N GLY A 111 -2.67 -23.17 8.96
CA GLY A 111 -4.01 -23.74 8.93
C GLY A 111 -5.15 -22.71 8.90
N SER A 112 -4.86 -21.43 8.68
CA SER A 112 -5.86 -20.37 8.63
C SER A 112 -6.19 -19.97 7.18
N LYS A 113 -7.43 -19.51 6.94
CA LYS A 113 -7.82 -18.98 5.64
C LYS A 113 -7.31 -17.55 5.50
N GLY A 114 -6.44 -17.32 4.52
CA GLY A 114 -5.98 -15.97 4.17
C GLY A 114 -7.07 -15.12 3.47
N PRO A 115 -6.80 -13.81 3.30
CA PRO A 115 -7.71 -12.91 2.58
C PRO A 115 -7.82 -13.26 1.10
N ASP A 116 -8.94 -12.87 0.48
CA ASP A 116 -9.10 -12.93 -0.99
C ASP A 116 -8.34 -11.78 -1.66
N LEU A 117 -7.07 -12.04 -1.98
CA LEU A 117 -6.19 -11.05 -2.60
C LEU A 117 -6.53 -10.83 -4.09
N ILE A 118 -7.10 -11.83 -4.76
CA ILE A 118 -7.46 -11.69 -6.18
C ILE A 118 -8.53 -10.61 -6.37
N SER A 119 -9.51 -10.54 -5.46
CA SER A 119 -10.53 -9.49 -5.49
C SER A 119 -10.01 -8.08 -5.23
N MET A 120 -8.76 -7.94 -4.75
CA MET A 120 -8.12 -6.64 -4.49
C MET A 120 -7.25 -6.14 -5.65
N LEU A 121 -7.07 -6.93 -6.70
CA LEU A 121 -6.22 -6.57 -7.83
C LEU A 121 -6.76 -5.38 -8.62
N ASP A 122 -8.05 -5.08 -8.56
CA ASP A 122 -8.64 -3.86 -9.12
C ASP A 122 -8.03 -2.58 -8.52
N LEU A 123 -7.82 -2.57 -7.19
CA LEU A 123 -7.19 -1.46 -6.49
C LEU A 123 -5.69 -1.36 -6.81
N VAL A 124 -5.00 -2.50 -6.93
CA VAL A 124 -3.59 -2.53 -7.32
C VAL A 124 -3.41 -2.01 -8.74
N ALA A 125 -4.30 -2.38 -9.67
CA ALA A 125 -4.26 -1.89 -11.04
C ALA A 125 -4.50 -0.38 -11.10
N LEU A 126 -5.53 0.12 -10.40
CA LEU A 126 -5.80 1.55 -10.32
C LEU A 126 -4.58 2.31 -9.77
N ALA A 127 -4.06 1.90 -8.62
CA ALA A 127 -2.92 2.57 -8.00
C ALA A 127 -1.68 2.55 -8.90
N THR A 128 -1.36 1.40 -9.54
CA THR A 128 -0.18 1.27 -10.41
C THR A 128 -0.23 2.24 -11.60
N VAL A 129 -1.41 2.41 -12.21
CA VAL A 129 -1.57 3.30 -13.36
C VAL A 129 -1.66 4.76 -12.91
N ALA A 130 -2.39 5.07 -11.83
CA ALA A 130 -2.52 6.41 -11.30
C ALA A 130 -1.18 6.98 -10.78
N ASP A 131 -0.31 6.12 -10.27
CA ASP A 131 1.06 6.45 -9.84
C ASP A 131 2.06 6.53 -11.01
N VAL A 132 1.58 6.36 -12.24
CA VAL A 132 2.40 6.37 -13.47
C VAL A 132 3.54 5.34 -13.41
N ALA A 133 3.38 4.26 -12.66
CA ALA A 133 4.39 3.23 -12.52
C ALA A 133 4.60 2.45 -13.85
N PRO A 134 5.84 2.14 -14.25
CA PRO A 134 6.10 1.44 -15.50
C PRO A 134 5.38 0.10 -15.60
N LEU A 135 4.63 -0.12 -16.69
CA LEU A 135 3.88 -1.36 -16.93
C LEU A 135 4.78 -2.47 -17.49
N ILE A 136 5.83 -2.79 -16.76
CA ILE A 136 6.79 -3.86 -17.06
C ILE A 136 6.69 -4.99 -16.03
N GLY A 137 7.29 -6.12 -16.32
CA GLY A 137 7.41 -7.24 -15.38
C GLY A 137 6.10 -7.54 -14.65
N ILE A 138 6.18 -7.56 -13.34
CA ILE A 138 5.05 -7.87 -12.45
C ILE A 138 3.94 -6.82 -12.51
N ASN A 139 4.25 -5.52 -12.69
CA ASN A 139 3.25 -4.46 -12.80
C ASN A 139 2.28 -4.76 -13.96
N ARG A 140 2.81 -5.16 -15.12
CA ARG A 140 1.98 -5.54 -16.28
C ARG A 140 1.03 -6.69 -15.93
N ALA A 141 1.51 -7.70 -15.21
CA ALA A 141 0.70 -8.85 -14.81
C ALA A 141 -0.41 -8.44 -13.83
N LEU A 142 -0.07 -7.66 -12.81
CA LEU A 142 -1.01 -7.16 -11.80
C LEU A 142 -2.10 -6.28 -12.43
N VAL A 143 -1.70 -5.32 -13.27
CA VAL A 143 -2.65 -4.43 -13.96
C VAL A 143 -3.56 -5.22 -14.90
N ARG A 144 -3.01 -6.14 -15.72
CA ARG A 144 -3.81 -6.99 -16.62
C ARG A 144 -4.86 -7.80 -15.88
N GLN A 145 -4.53 -8.37 -14.73
CA GLN A 145 -5.49 -9.12 -13.92
C GLN A 145 -6.46 -8.19 -13.17
N GLY A 146 -5.96 -7.09 -12.65
CA GLY A 146 -6.79 -6.11 -11.94
C GLY A 146 -7.87 -5.49 -12.83
N LEU A 147 -7.57 -5.20 -14.09
CA LEU A 147 -8.57 -4.74 -15.05
C LEU A 147 -9.70 -5.76 -15.28
N LYS A 148 -9.40 -7.07 -15.25
CA LYS A 148 -10.44 -8.12 -15.34
C LYS A 148 -11.32 -8.16 -14.08
N VAL A 149 -10.73 -7.90 -12.91
CA VAL A 149 -11.49 -7.81 -11.65
C VAL A 149 -12.35 -6.54 -11.67
N MET A 150 -11.79 -5.41 -12.07
CA MET A 150 -12.49 -4.13 -12.17
C MET A 150 -13.70 -4.20 -13.13
N ALA A 151 -13.58 -4.94 -14.23
CA ALA A 151 -14.66 -5.15 -15.20
C ALA A 151 -15.89 -5.88 -14.61
N ARG A 152 -15.75 -6.56 -13.48
CA ARG A 152 -16.89 -7.20 -12.77
C ARG A 152 -17.79 -6.18 -12.06
N ARG A 153 -17.29 -4.95 -11.85
CA ARG A 153 -18.01 -3.86 -11.18
C ARG A 153 -18.50 -4.22 -9.75
N ASP A 154 -17.73 -5.02 -9.03
CA ASP A 154 -18.09 -5.49 -7.68
C ASP A 154 -17.77 -4.44 -6.58
N ARG A 155 -16.95 -3.43 -6.88
CA ARG A 155 -16.51 -2.40 -5.92
C ARG A 155 -17.29 -1.10 -6.11
N PRO A 156 -18.19 -0.73 -5.17
CA PRO A 156 -19.09 0.42 -5.34
C PRO A 156 -18.38 1.73 -5.67
N GLY A 157 -17.22 2.02 -5.04
CA GLY A 157 -16.48 3.25 -5.31
C GLY A 157 -15.94 3.33 -6.73
N LEU A 158 -15.39 2.23 -7.28
CA LEU A 158 -14.90 2.19 -8.66
C LEU A 158 -16.06 2.24 -9.65
N VAL A 159 -17.18 1.61 -9.32
CA VAL A 159 -18.42 1.69 -10.13
C VAL A 159 -18.90 3.13 -10.21
N ALA A 160 -19.01 3.82 -9.08
CA ALA A 160 -19.45 5.21 -9.04
C ALA A 160 -18.52 6.15 -9.85
N LEU A 161 -17.20 5.95 -9.75
CA LEU A 161 -16.23 6.71 -10.54
C LEU A 161 -16.41 6.46 -12.05
N ALA A 162 -16.56 5.20 -12.47
CA ALA A 162 -16.78 4.85 -13.87
C ALA A 162 -18.10 5.45 -14.41
N ASP A 163 -19.16 5.42 -13.60
CA ASP A 163 -20.47 5.97 -13.98
C ASP A 163 -20.43 7.51 -14.11
N ILE A 164 -19.76 8.21 -13.20
CA ILE A 164 -19.56 9.66 -13.29
C ILE A 164 -18.71 10.02 -14.51
N ALA A 165 -17.68 9.22 -14.79
CA ALA A 165 -16.85 9.37 -15.99
C ALA A 165 -17.58 8.97 -17.29
N LYS A 166 -18.83 8.50 -17.20
CA LYS A 166 -19.65 8.05 -18.35
C LYS A 166 -18.95 6.99 -19.21
N MET A 167 -18.25 6.07 -18.55
CA MET A 167 -17.60 4.95 -19.23
C MET A 167 -18.66 3.98 -19.76
N ASP A 168 -18.64 3.75 -21.07
CA ASP A 168 -19.54 2.86 -21.80
C ASP A 168 -18.93 1.48 -22.10
N SER A 169 -17.66 1.28 -21.72
CA SER A 169 -16.88 0.07 -21.98
C SER A 169 -16.13 -0.41 -20.74
N ALA A 170 -15.61 -1.62 -20.80
CA ALA A 170 -14.76 -2.16 -19.74
C ALA A 170 -13.49 -1.30 -19.54
N PRO A 171 -13.08 -1.06 -18.29
CA PRO A 171 -11.88 -0.29 -18.00
C PRO A 171 -10.63 -0.89 -18.66
N ASN A 172 -9.75 -0.01 -19.14
CA ASN A 172 -8.43 -0.35 -19.62
C ASN A 172 -7.41 0.69 -19.10
N THR A 173 -6.14 0.54 -19.44
CA THR A 173 -5.08 1.42 -18.94
C THR A 173 -5.18 2.88 -19.40
N TYR A 174 -6.01 3.18 -20.39
CA TYR A 174 -6.29 4.55 -20.82
C TYR A 174 -7.30 5.24 -19.90
N HIS A 175 -8.15 4.47 -19.23
CA HIS A 175 -9.19 4.99 -18.35
C HIS A 175 -8.75 5.19 -16.90
N LEU A 176 -7.60 4.62 -16.50
CA LEU A 176 -7.02 4.73 -15.16
C LEU A 176 -5.93 5.80 -15.13
#